data_ce7b35e4b94b3e08c8c89521b9b6bc85
#
_entry.id   ce7b35e4b94b3e08c8c89521b9b6bc85
#
_cell.length_a   1.000
_cell.length_b   1.000
_cell.length_c   1.000
_cell.angle_alpha   90.00
_cell.angle_beta   90.00
_cell.angle_gamma   90.00
#
_symmetry.space_group_name_H-M   'P 1'
#
loop_
_entity.id
_entity.type
_entity.pdbx_description
1 polymer ?
#
loop_
_entity_poly.entity_id
_entity_poly.type
_entity_poly.pdbx_seq_one_letter_code
_entity_poly.pdbx_strand_id
1 'polypeptide(L)'
;QEAITSLKFWALDNRFDVIASGSLLGIDYKRASSYPVGYVDYLKMYGIDFEESLWGMGISEDMIMNLCGYLDSKTAIPEAIHSQMMKYFRQYVAIGGMPEAVQKYIDTKDFREVDRIQRSLLQGYQYDIAHYATAEEKVKAEKCYLSLAKQLLDKENHKFQYKEVEHGGRAQKYFSSIEW
;
A
#
# COMPACT_ATOMS: atom_id res chain seq x y z
N GLN A 1 22.56 1.25 -5.43
CA GLN A 1 22.89 0.68 -6.76
C GLN A 1 23.83 -0.51 -6.64
N GLU A 2 24.95 -0.37 -5.96
CA GLU A 2 25.94 -1.43 -5.76
C GLU A 2 25.36 -2.65 -5.03
N ALA A 3 24.49 -2.44 -4.05
CA ALA A 3 23.83 -3.52 -3.33
C ALA A 3 22.98 -4.42 -4.25
N ILE A 4 22.22 -3.86 -5.19
CA ILE A 4 21.41 -4.63 -6.15
C ILE A 4 22.31 -5.44 -7.08
N THR A 5 23.38 -4.84 -7.58
CA THR A 5 24.33 -5.52 -8.45
C THR A 5 25.06 -6.66 -7.71
N SER A 6 25.30 -6.53 -6.40
CA SER A 6 25.98 -7.55 -5.59
C SER A 6 25.12 -8.81 -5.35
N LEU A 7 23.79 -8.73 -5.47
CA LEU A 7 22.89 -9.88 -5.26
C LEU A 7 23.23 -11.08 -6.15
N LYS A 8 23.66 -10.83 -7.40
CA LYS A 8 24.13 -11.89 -8.30
C LYS A 8 25.32 -12.66 -7.73
N PHE A 9 26.27 -11.96 -7.15
CA PHE A 9 27.48 -12.59 -6.58
C PHE A 9 27.14 -13.40 -5.33
N TRP A 10 26.20 -12.94 -4.51
CA TRP A 10 25.72 -13.69 -3.36
C TRP A 10 24.95 -14.95 -3.77
N ALA A 11 24.12 -14.88 -4.80
CA ALA A 11 23.45 -16.05 -5.34
C ALA A 11 24.42 -17.09 -5.92
N LEU A 12 25.48 -16.64 -6.58
CA LEU A 12 26.52 -17.53 -7.13
C LEU A 12 27.41 -18.15 -6.04
N ASP A 13 27.63 -17.44 -4.93
CA ASP A 13 28.43 -17.95 -3.80
C ASP A 13 27.73 -19.09 -3.06
N ASN A 14 26.41 -19.14 -3.11
CA ASN A 14 25.54 -20.22 -2.57
C ASN A 14 25.80 -20.59 -1.09
N ARG A 15 26.41 -19.68 -0.32
CA ARG A 15 26.63 -19.84 1.13
C ARG A 15 25.54 -19.20 1.97
N PHE A 16 24.77 -18.31 1.39
CA PHE A 16 23.78 -17.49 2.09
C PHE A 16 22.52 -17.35 1.25
N ASP A 17 21.37 -17.45 1.91
CA ASP A 17 20.09 -16.96 1.40
C ASP A 17 20.00 -15.47 1.73
N VAL A 18 19.85 -14.62 0.71
CA VAL A 18 19.83 -13.17 0.87
C VAL A 18 18.43 -12.63 0.61
N ILE A 19 17.86 -11.97 1.59
CA ILE A 19 16.60 -11.25 1.47
C ILE A 19 16.92 -9.76 1.52
N ALA A 20 16.59 -9.04 0.44
CA ALA A 20 16.73 -7.59 0.37
C ALA A 20 15.35 -6.94 0.30
N SER A 21 15.15 -5.86 1.06
CA SER A 21 13.90 -5.10 1.03
C SER A 21 14.18 -3.61 0.79
N GLY A 22 13.25 -2.93 0.15
CA GLY A 22 13.33 -1.49 -0.06
C GLY A 22 12.06 -0.94 -0.68
N SER A 23 11.61 0.23 -0.21
CA SER A 23 10.42 0.92 -0.68
C SER A 23 10.57 1.50 -2.09
N LEU A 24 11.81 1.82 -2.51
CA LEU A 24 12.15 2.45 -3.79
C LEU A 24 12.79 1.48 -4.79
N LEU A 25 12.69 0.18 -4.56
CA LEU A 25 13.29 -0.83 -5.45
C LEU A 25 12.88 -0.62 -6.92
N GLY A 26 11.62 -0.27 -7.19
CA GLY A 26 11.13 -0.05 -8.56
C GLY A 26 11.72 1.18 -9.26
N ILE A 27 12.11 2.22 -8.52
CA ILE A 27 12.71 3.45 -9.07
C ILE A 27 14.20 3.26 -9.31
N ASP A 28 14.89 2.58 -8.41
CA ASP A 28 16.32 2.33 -8.52
C ASP A 28 16.68 1.34 -9.64
N TYR A 29 15.72 0.51 -10.10
CA TYR A 29 15.93 -0.35 -11.28
C TYR A 29 16.26 0.41 -12.54
N LYS A 30 15.66 1.55 -12.79
CA LYS A 30 15.95 2.40 -13.95
C LYS A 30 17.36 3.00 -13.88
N ARG A 31 17.99 2.99 -12.70
CA ARG A 31 19.32 3.56 -12.43
C ARG A 31 20.41 2.52 -12.19
N ALA A 32 20.06 1.25 -12.02
CA ALA A 32 21.06 0.20 -11.81
C ALA A 32 21.85 -0.09 -13.09
N SER A 33 23.18 -0.11 -12.99
CA SER A 33 24.08 -0.38 -14.13
C SER A 33 23.98 -1.82 -14.63
N SER A 34 23.54 -2.76 -13.80
CA SER A 34 23.31 -4.16 -14.14
C SER A 34 22.27 -4.75 -13.21
N TYR A 35 21.33 -5.50 -13.79
CA TYR A 35 20.27 -6.17 -13.10
C TYR A 35 20.58 -7.68 -12.98
N PRO A 36 20.39 -8.31 -11.81
CA PRO A 36 20.71 -9.73 -11.62
C PRO A 36 19.62 -10.66 -12.17
N VAL A 37 19.36 -10.60 -13.48
CA VAL A 37 18.35 -11.42 -14.16
C VAL A 37 18.66 -12.91 -13.94
N GLY A 38 17.66 -13.66 -13.49
CA GLY A 38 17.75 -15.10 -13.24
C GLY A 38 18.40 -15.50 -11.91
N TYR A 39 18.76 -14.53 -11.06
CA TYR A 39 19.37 -14.78 -9.75
C TYR A 39 18.54 -14.20 -8.58
N VAL A 40 17.43 -13.55 -8.87
CA VAL A 40 16.61 -12.86 -7.88
C VAL A 40 15.14 -13.11 -8.17
N ASP A 41 14.41 -13.56 -7.17
CA ASP A 41 12.98 -13.65 -7.18
C ASP A 41 12.37 -12.42 -6.48
N TYR A 42 11.25 -11.92 -7.01
CA TYR A 42 10.57 -10.75 -6.46
C TYR A 42 9.33 -11.14 -5.69
N LEU A 43 9.29 -10.72 -4.45
CA LEU A 43 8.07 -10.75 -3.65
C LEU A 43 7.57 -9.31 -3.46
N LYS A 44 6.41 -9.00 -4.03
CA LYS A 44 5.77 -7.71 -3.81
C LYS A 44 5.00 -7.75 -2.51
N MET A 45 5.40 -6.92 -1.55
CA MET A 45 4.66 -6.75 -0.31
C MET A 45 3.60 -5.66 -0.48
N TYR A 46 2.39 -5.97 -0.05
CA TYR A 46 1.27 -5.03 0.03
C TYR A 46 1.05 -4.58 1.46
N GLY A 47 0.17 -3.61 1.66
CA GLY A 47 -0.35 -3.30 2.99
C GLY A 47 -1.13 -4.49 3.55
N ILE A 48 -1.28 -4.52 4.86
CA ILE A 48 -2.10 -5.52 5.58
C ILE A 48 -3.53 -5.48 5.03
N ASP A 49 -4.05 -6.62 4.62
CA ASP A 49 -5.43 -6.73 4.15
C ASP A 49 -6.42 -6.91 5.31
N PHE A 50 -7.71 -7.07 4.99
CA PHE A 50 -8.73 -7.19 6.02
C PHE A 50 -8.60 -8.49 6.83
N GLU A 51 -8.27 -9.59 6.18
CA GLU A 51 -8.10 -10.90 6.82
C GLU A 51 -6.89 -10.88 7.75
N GLU A 52 -5.74 -10.41 7.29
CA GLU A 52 -4.53 -10.22 8.10
C GLU A 52 -4.79 -9.28 9.30
N SER A 53 -5.59 -8.23 9.09
CA SER A 53 -6.02 -7.33 10.15
C SER A 53 -6.89 -8.06 11.21
N LEU A 54 -7.76 -8.96 10.80
CA LEU A 54 -8.55 -9.79 11.72
C LEU A 54 -7.65 -10.72 12.55
N TRP A 55 -6.65 -11.35 11.95
CA TRP A 55 -5.66 -12.15 12.69
C TRP A 55 -4.93 -11.32 13.74
N GLY A 56 -4.47 -10.15 13.36
CA GLY A 56 -3.84 -9.21 14.28
C GLY A 56 -4.75 -8.77 15.43
N MET A 57 -6.05 -8.75 15.22
CA MET A 57 -7.05 -8.47 16.26
C MET A 57 -7.44 -9.71 17.09
N GLY A 58 -6.85 -10.87 16.83
CA GLY A 58 -7.07 -12.11 17.57
C GLY A 58 -8.22 -12.98 17.06
N ILE A 59 -8.71 -12.73 15.85
CA ILE A 59 -9.68 -13.61 15.19
C ILE A 59 -8.92 -14.81 14.61
N SER A 60 -9.34 -16.03 14.97
CA SER A 60 -8.67 -17.24 14.51
C SER A 60 -8.96 -17.57 13.05
N GLU A 61 -8.01 -18.27 12.42
CA GLU A 61 -8.19 -18.81 11.06
C GLU A 61 -9.46 -19.67 10.94
N ASP A 62 -9.75 -20.52 11.92
CA ASP A 62 -10.95 -21.36 11.93
C ASP A 62 -12.24 -20.51 11.83
N MET A 63 -12.27 -19.36 12.48
CA MET A 63 -13.42 -18.46 12.41
C MET A 63 -13.57 -17.86 11.01
N ILE A 64 -12.47 -17.52 10.36
CA ILE A 64 -12.47 -17.01 8.98
C ILE A 64 -12.86 -18.11 8.00
N MET A 65 -12.32 -19.32 8.17
CA MET A 65 -12.72 -20.50 7.36
C MET A 65 -14.21 -20.81 7.50
N ASN A 66 -14.78 -20.70 8.70
CA ASN A 66 -16.21 -20.83 8.90
C ASN A 66 -17.03 -19.77 8.15
N LEU A 67 -16.53 -18.54 8.06
CA LEU A 67 -17.16 -17.48 7.25
C LEU A 67 -17.13 -17.83 5.75
N CYS A 68 -16.00 -18.35 5.25
CA CYS A 68 -15.90 -18.83 3.87
C CYS A 68 -16.89 -19.97 3.60
N GLY A 69 -17.14 -20.84 4.58
CA GLY A 69 -18.12 -21.93 4.48
C GLY A 69 -19.55 -21.46 4.20
N TYR A 70 -19.95 -20.28 4.67
CA TYR A 70 -21.26 -19.70 4.30
C TYR A 70 -21.32 -19.31 2.81
N LEU A 71 -20.21 -18.84 2.25
CA LEU A 71 -20.11 -18.50 0.83
C LEU A 71 -20.18 -19.78 -0.03
N ASP A 72 -19.43 -20.81 0.34
CA ASP A 72 -19.39 -22.09 -0.39
C ASP A 72 -20.74 -22.79 -0.38
N SER A 73 -21.41 -22.80 0.77
CA SER A 73 -22.76 -23.36 0.94
C SER A 73 -23.89 -22.47 0.40
N LYS A 74 -23.57 -21.25 -0.03
CA LYS A 74 -24.53 -20.24 -0.48
C LYS A 74 -25.62 -19.96 0.56
N THR A 75 -25.27 -20.03 1.84
CA THR A 75 -26.17 -19.74 2.95
C THR A 75 -25.89 -18.35 3.52
N ALA A 76 -26.92 -17.72 4.04
CA ALA A 76 -26.77 -16.38 4.66
C ALA A 76 -25.95 -16.49 5.96
N ILE A 77 -25.02 -15.57 6.15
CA ILE A 77 -24.28 -15.41 7.41
C ILE A 77 -25.30 -14.98 8.49
N PRO A 78 -25.28 -15.59 9.69
CA PRO A 78 -26.13 -15.16 10.80
C PRO A 78 -25.93 -13.68 11.12
N GLU A 79 -27.03 -12.96 11.37
CA GLU A 79 -27.03 -11.50 11.56
C GLU A 79 -26.01 -11.01 12.61
N ALA A 80 -25.88 -11.73 13.71
CA ALA A 80 -24.92 -11.39 14.77
C ALA A 80 -23.46 -11.44 14.27
N ILE A 81 -23.11 -12.46 13.49
CA ILE A 81 -21.78 -12.62 12.91
C ILE A 81 -21.53 -11.55 11.85
N HIS A 82 -22.52 -11.32 10.95
CA HIS A 82 -22.44 -10.30 9.93
C HIS A 82 -22.24 -8.91 10.54
N SER A 83 -23.03 -8.53 11.53
CA SER A 83 -22.92 -7.24 12.22
C SER A 83 -21.56 -7.06 12.89
N GLN A 84 -21.00 -8.11 13.49
CA GLN A 84 -19.67 -8.07 14.09
C GLN A 84 -18.57 -7.91 13.03
N MET A 85 -18.63 -8.66 11.92
CA MET A 85 -17.68 -8.52 10.81
C MET A 85 -17.74 -7.13 10.17
N MET A 86 -18.94 -6.58 10.00
CA MET A 86 -19.12 -5.20 9.52
C MET A 86 -18.52 -4.15 10.46
N LYS A 87 -18.54 -4.40 11.78
CA LYS A 87 -17.85 -3.55 12.74
C LYS A 87 -16.34 -3.59 12.55
N TYR A 88 -15.74 -4.79 12.42
CA TYR A 88 -14.32 -4.94 12.14
C TYR A 88 -13.93 -4.32 10.80
N PHE A 89 -14.75 -4.52 9.76
CA PHE A 89 -14.50 -3.93 8.46
C PHE A 89 -14.48 -2.40 8.49
N ARG A 90 -15.41 -1.77 9.20
CA ARG A 90 -15.39 -0.30 9.39
C ARG A 90 -14.17 0.17 10.16
N GLN A 91 -13.71 -0.59 11.15
CA GLN A 91 -12.46 -0.31 11.86
C GLN A 91 -11.28 -0.39 10.91
N TYR A 92 -11.19 -1.47 10.12
CA TYR A 92 -10.14 -1.65 9.12
C TYR A 92 -10.11 -0.51 8.10
N VAL A 93 -11.24 -0.11 7.57
CA VAL A 93 -11.33 1.03 6.63
C VAL A 93 -10.80 2.34 7.26
N ALA A 94 -11.04 2.55 8.55
CA ALA A 94 -10.55 3.73 9.26
C ALA A 94 -9.05 3.66 9.60
N ILE A 95 -8.54 2.47 9.89
CA ILE A 95 -7.11 2.23 10.25
C ILE A 95 -6.25 2.16 8.99
N GLY A 96 -6.77 1.54 7.92
CA GLY A 96 -6.01 1.20 6.72
C GLY A 96 -5.08 0.01 6.92
N GLY A 97 -4.31 -0.32 5.87
CA GLY A 97 -3.42 -1.47 5.84
C GLY A 97 -1.94 -1.15 6.14
N MET A 98 -1.61 0.05 6.62
CA MET A 98 -0.22 0.35 6.98
C MET A 98 0.17 -0.36 8.29
N PRO A 99 1.21 -1.21 8.29
CA PRO A 99 1.53 -2.07 9.44
C PRO A 99 1.67 -1.32 10.76
N GLU A 100 2.34 -0.16 10.75
CA GLU A 100 2.51 0.67 11.95
C GLU A 100 1.17 1.18 12.49
N ALA A 101 0.26 1.58 11.62
CA ALA A 101 -1.08 2.05 12.02
C ALA A 101 -1.92 0.91 12.59
N VAL A 102 -1.87 -0.27 11.95
CA VAL A 102 -2.57 -1.48 12.42
C VAL A 102 -2.03 -1.92 13.78
N GLN A 103 -0.70 -2.02 13.94
CA GLN A 103 -0.08 -2.37 15.22
C GLN A 103 -0.45 -1.39 16.32
N LYS A 104 -0.38 -0.09 16.03
CA LYS A 104 -0.76 0.94 17.00
C LYS A 104 -2.21 0.79 17.45
N TYR A 105 -3.12 0.51 16.54
CA TYR A 105 -4.52 0.27 16.92
C TYR A 105 -4.69 -1.00 17.77
N ILE A 106 -3.98 -2.08 17.44
CA ILE A 106 -4.00 -3.31 18.23
C ILE A 106 -3.57 -3.05 19.66
N ASP A 107 -2.50 -2.26 19.86
CA ASP A 107 -1.92 -1.99 21.16
C ASP A 107 -2.77 -1.02 22.01
N THR A 108 -3.33 0.00 21.37
CA THR A 108 -3.96 1.12 22.11
C THR A 108 -5.48 1.16 22.03
N LYS A 109 -6.07 0.59 20.99
CA LYS A 109 -7.49 0.73 20.62
C LYS A 109 -7.93 2.21 20.48
N ASP A 110 -6.99 3.12 20.23
CA ASP A 110 -7.22 4.56 20.11
C ASP A 110 -6.99 5.05 18.67
N PHE A 111 -8.05 5.48 18.01
CA PHE A 111 -8.00 6.02 16.64
C PHE A 111 -7.21 7.34 16.54
N ARG A 112 -7.02 8.08 17.61
CA ARG A 112 -6.23 9.31 17.62
C ARG A 112 -4.73 9.00 17.43
N GLU A 113 -4.26 7.89 17.99
CA GLU A 113 -2.90 7.44 17.79
C GLU A 113 -2.68 6.93 16.36
N VAL A 114 -3.69 6.27 15.79
CA VAL A 114 -3.68 5.87 14.38
C VAL A 114 -3.64 7.09 13.45
N ASP A 115 -4.47 8.10 13.69
CA ASP A 115 -4.49 9.34 12.90
C ASP A 115 -3.13 10.06 12.89
N ARG A 116 -2.42 10.06 14.03
CA ARG A 116 -1.06 10.62 14.10
C ARG A 116 -0.09 9.91 13.15
N ILE A 117 -0.13 8.57 13.14
CA ILE A 117 0.73 7.76 12.26
C ILE A 117 0.35 8.02 10.80
N GLN A 118 -0.95 7.98 10.47
CA GLN A 118 -1.42 8.23 9.11
C GLN A 118 -0.98 9.62 8.60
N ARG A 119 -1.10 10.66 9.42
CA ARG A 119 -0.62 12.01 9.08
C ARG A 119 0.89 12.05 8.87
N SER A 120 1.66 11.38 9.72
CA SER A 120 3.11 11.29 9.57
C SER A 120 3.50 10.60 8.25
N LEU A 121 2.82 9.50 7.90
CA LEU A 121 3.04 8.80 6.63
C LEU A 121 2.70 9.68 5.41
N LEU A 122 1.55 10.38 5.45
CA LEU A 122 1.16 11.30 4.37
C LEU A 122 2.18 12.43 4.20
N GLN A 123 2.70 12.98 5.29
CA GLN A 123 3.76 13.99 5.25
C GLN A 123 5.07 13.40 4.70
N GLY A 124 5.41 12.17 5.09
CA GLY A 124 6.55 11.44 4.55
C GLY A 124 6.49 11.30 3.02
N TYR A 125 5.35 10.85 2.49
CA TYR A 125 5.15 10.74 1.04
C TYR A 125 5.28 12.09 0.32
N GLN A 126 4.73 13.17 0.89
CA GLN A 126 4.91 14.51 0.33
C GLN A 126 6.37 14.95 0.34
N TYR A 127 7.11 14.60 1.40
CA TYR A 127 8.53 14.89 1.50
C TYR A 127 9.34 14.11 0.44
N ASP A 128 9.02 12.84 0.23
CA ASP A 128 9.67 12.00 -0.78
C ASP A 128 9.42 12.54 -2.19
N ILE A 129 8.19 12.89 -2.51
CA ILE A 129 7.85 13.58 -3.78
C ILE A 129 8.70 14.84 -3.94
N ALA A 130 8.85 15.63 -2.86
CA ALA A 130 9.63 16.85 -2.88
C ALA A 130 11.13 16.63 -3.08
N HIS A 131 11.65 15.48 -2.62
CA HIS A 131 13.08 15.18 -2.60
C HIS A 131 13.57 14.47 -3.87
N TYR A 132 12.77 13.55 -4.40
CA TYR A 132 13.21 12.67 -5.49
C TYR A 132 12.75 13.12 -6.89
N ALA A 133 11.71 13.95 -6.99
CA ALA A 133 11.21 14.48 -8.25
C ALA A 133 12.04 15.69 -8.72
N THR A 134 12.16 15.86 -10.04
CA THR A 134 12.68 17.11 -10.61
C THR A 134 11.78 18.29 -10.25
N ALA A 135 12.28 19.52 -10.32
CA ALA A 135 11.51 20.71 -9.95
C ALA A 135 10.18 20.83 -10.72
N GLU A 136 10.14 20.39 -11.99
CA GLU A 136 8.93 20.41 -12.81
C GLU A 136 7.97 19.27 -12.45
N GLU A 137 8.49 18.06 -12.23
CA GLU A 137 7.72 16.87 -11.86
C GLU A 137 7.13 17.00 -10.46
N LYS A 138 7.87 17.58 -9.51
CA LYS A 138 7.45 17.82 -8.14
C LYS A 138 6.07 18.46 -8.06
N VAL A 139 5.90 19.60 -8.73
CA VAL A 139 4.63 20.35 -8.70
C VAL A 139 3.48 19.55 -9.29
N LYS A 140 3.75 18.78 -10.36
CA LYS A 140 2.75 17.93 -11.00
C LYS A 140 2.39 16.72 -10.14
N ALA A 141 3.39 16.02 -9.57
CA ALA A 141 3.20 14.87 -8.70
C ALA A 141 2.45 15.28 -7.42
N GLU A 142 2.81 16.39 -6.80
CA GLU A 142 2.10 16.92 -5.62
C GLU A 142 0.64 17.23 -5.91
N LYS A 143 0.34 17.88 -7.05
CA LYS A 143 -1.05 18.13 -7.46
C LYS A 143 -1.82 16.82 -7.68
N CYS A 144 -1.22 15.84 -8.35
CA CYS A 144 -1.84 14.52 -8.53
C CYS A 144 -2.12 13.88 -7.18
N TYR A 145 -1.14 13.84 -6.28
CA TYR A 145 -1.25 13.25 -4.95
C TYR A 145 -2.37 13.91 -4.13
N LEU A 146 -2.41 15.24 -4.05
CA LEU A 146 -3.43 15.97 -3.31
C LEU A 146 -4.85 15.81 -3.91
N SER A 147 -4.96 15.51 -5.20
CA SER A 147 -6.24 15.27 -5.84
C SER A 147 -6.85 13.90 -5.52
N LEU A 148 -6.03 12.92 -5.07
CA LEU A 148 -6.47 11.54 -4.85
C LEU A 148 -7.61 11.43 -3.86
N ALA A 149 -7.51 12.10 -2.71
CA ALA A 149 -8.55 12.02 -1.68
C ALA A 149 -9.92 12.50 -2.19
N LYS A 150 -9.93 13.59 -2.97
CA LYS A 150 -11.15 14.10 -3.59
C LYS A 150 -11.71 13.12 -4.61
N GLN A 151 -10.86 12.54 -5.46
CA GLN A 151 -11.28 11.63 -6.52
C GLN A 151 -11.77 10.29 -5.96
N LEU A 152 -11.20 9.79 -4.87
CA LEU A 152 -11.66 8.57 -4.19
C LEU A 152 -13.03 8.73 -3.52
N LEU A 153 -13.44 9.95 -3.20
CA LEU A 153 -14.77 10.24 -2.66
C LEU A 153 -15.87 10.29 -3.75
N ASP A 154 -15.49 10.36 -5.02
CA ASP A 154 -16.42 10.32 -6.14
C ASP A 154 -16.98 8.91 -6.32
N LYS A 155 -18.28 8.75 -6.01
CA LYS A 155 -18.97 7.45 -6.08
C LYS A 155 -19.28 6.98 -7.49
N GLU A 156 -19.26 7.89 -8.48
CA GLU A 156 -19.63 7.60 -9.87
C GLU A 156 -18.43 7.19 -10.70
N ASN A 157 -17.22 7.55 -10.27
CA ASN A 157 -16.03 7.43 -11.08
C ASN A 157 -14.87 6.75 -10.34
N HIS A 158 -14.59 5.52 -10.69
CA HIS A 158 -13.50 4.72 -10.09
C HIS A 158 -12.17 4.83 -10.83
N LYS A 159 -12.04 5.75 -11.79
CA LYS A 159 -10.83 5.97 -12.56
C LYS A 159 -10.24 7.34 -12.24
N PHE A 160 -8.91 7.40 -12.11
CA PHE A 160 -8.21 8.66 -11.95
C PHE A 160 -8.49 9.61 -13.14
N GLN A 161 -8.91 10.83 -12.85
CA GLN A 161 -9.29 11.82 -13.84
C GLN A 161 -8.31 13.00 -13.79
N TYR A 162 -7.55 13.18 -14.86
CA TYR A 162 -6.60 14.30 -14.98
C TYR A 162 -7.25 15.69 -14.91
N LYS A 163 -8.50 15.82 -15.36
CA LYS A 163 -9.27 17.07 -15.27
C LYS A 163 -9.57 17.51 -13.83
N GLU A 164 -9.57 16.55 -12.88
CA GLU A 164 -9.80 16.82 -11.46
C GLU A 164 -8.51 17.23 -10.71
N VAL A 165 -7.35 17.08 -11.34
CA VAL A 165 -6.07 17.58 -10.80
C VAL A 165 -6.01 19.09 -10.89
N GLU A 166 -6.39 19.64 -12.06
CA GLU A 166 -6.56 21.08 -12.30
C GLU A 166 -7.51 21.29 -13.49
N HIS A 167 -8.07 22.50 -13.58
CA HIS A 167 -8.93 22.86 -14.71
C HIS A 167 -8.19 22.70 -16.05
N GLY A 168 -8.73 21.88 -16.94
CA GLY A 168 -8.11 21.57 -18.24
C GLY A 168 -6.96 20.54 -18.15
N GLY A 169 -6.79 19.84 -17.04
CA GLY A 169 -5.78 18.78 -16.86
C GLY A 169 -5.94 17.66 -17.90
N ARG A 170 -4.84 17.25 -18.52
CA ARG A 170 -4.78 16.18 -19.56
C ARG A 170 -3.74 15.13 -19.17
N ALA A 171 -3.96 13.89 -19.62
CA ALA A 171 -3.03 12.77 -19.42
C ALA A 171 -1.60 13.13 -19.85
N GLN A 172 -1.45 13.73 -21.02
CA GLN A 172 -0.13 14.09 -21.57
C GLN A 172 0.71 14.98 -20.63
N LYS A 173 0.04 15.78 -19.76
CA LYS A 173 0.73 16.67 -18.80
C LYS A 173 1.17 15.95 -17.54
N TYR A 174 0.40 14.96 -17.08
CA TYR A 174 0.52 14.36 -15.75
C TYR A 174 0.95 12.89 -15.74
N PHE A 175 0.96 12.21 -16.91
CA PHE A 175 1.21 10.77 -17.00
C PHE A 175 2.56 10.38 -16.36
N SER A 176 3.63 11.08 -16.73
CA SER A 176 4.98 10.83 -16.18
C SER A 176 5.07 11.04 -14.66
N SER A 177 4.24 11.95 -14.14
CA SER A 177 4.21 12.26 -12.69
C SER A 177 3.39 11.25 -11.87
N ILE A 178 2.58 10.42 -12.53
CA ILE A 178 1.83 9.33 -11.89
C ILE A 178 2.64 8.02 -11.95
N GLU A 179 3.40 7.81 -13.02
CA GLU A 179 4.30 6.66 -13.14
C GLU A 179 5.57 6.78 -12.27
N TRP A 180 5.82 7.97 -11.78
CA TRP A 180 6.93 8.23 -10.86
C TRP A 180 6.62 7.66 -9.48
#